data_0b701525017963c91a77ddc5b3dc68df
#
_entry.id   0b701525017963c91a77ddc5b3dc68df
#
_cell.length_a   1.000
_cell.length_b   1.000
_cell.length_c   1.000
_cell.angle_alpha   90.00
_cell.angle_beta   90.00
_cell.angle_gamma   90.00
#
_symmetry.space_group_name_H-M   'P 1'
#
loop_
_entity.id
_entity.type
_entity.pdbx_description
1 polymer ?
#
loop_
_entity_poly.entity_id
_entity_poly.type
_entity_poly.pdbx_seq_one_letter_code
_entity_poly.pdbx_strand_id
1 'polypeptide(L)'
;MVVSVLALCGLMVLAACSKKEEQPSNTMAEQQAQPAPAATPIDPATVATVNGTVKFDGTAPKPAKIDMSQDPGCKGTNEAENIIVSGGDLANVFVYVKDGLGNRTFDAPKDPIVLDQKGCQYHPHVLGVMAGQTVQIKNDDPTTHNIHPTPKDNREWNESQPPSSPAIEKNFAREEIMLPVKCNQHPWMKMYVNVVKSPFYAVTDKTGKYEIKGLPPGDYTIAFVHEKLGEQDQKVTVAAKETKTVDQSFKAGGE
;
A
#
# COMPACT_ATOMS: atom_id res chain seq x y z
N MET A 1 -16.10 -55.33 -74.93
CA MET A 1 -15.24 -56.57 -74.91
C MET A 1 -14.90 -56.83 -73.49
N VAL A 2 -15.38 -57.96 -73.03
CA VAL A 2 -15.36 -58.52 -71.68
C VAL A 2 -13.91 -58.90 -71.33
N VAL A 3 -13.48 -58.73 -70.07
CA VAL A 3 -12.82 -59.80 -69.34
C VAL A 3 -12.88 -59.45 -67.84
N SER A 4 -13.62 -60.30 -67.12
CA SER A 4 -13.61 -60.48 -65.67
C SER A 4 -12.34 -61.19 -65.25
N VAL A 5 -11.76 -60.82 -64.13
CA VAL A 5 -10.90 -61.70 -63.33
C VAL A 5 -11.25 -61.55 -61.86
N LEU A 6 -11.87 -62.61 -61.34
CA LEU A 6 -11.99 -62.88 -59.89
C LEU A 6 -10.59 -63.22 -59.34
N ALA A 7 -10.32 -62.75 -58.16
CA ALA A 7 -9.32 -63.35 -57.27
C ALA A 7 -9.68 -63.18 -55.81
N LEU A 8 -9.74 -64.25 -55.25
CA LEU A 8 -10.06 -64.84 -53.95
C LEU A 8 -9.37 -64.21 -52.72
N CYS A 9 -10.15 -64.14 -51.69
CA CYS A 9 -9.85 -64.40 -50.25
C CYS A 9 -8.46 -64.22 -49.67
N GLY A 10 -8.47 -63.51 -48.58
CA GLY A 10 -7.42 -63.59 -47.53
C GLY A 10 -7.89 -62.88 -46.30
N LEU A 11 -8.71 -63.55 -45.45
CA LEU A 11 -9.03 -63.05 -44.08
C LEU A 11 -7.78 -63.19 -43.20
N MET A 12 -7.08 -62.11 -42.93
CA MET A 12 -6.13 -62.07 -41.84
C MET A 12 -6.80 -61.33 -40.66
N VAL A 13 -7.13 -62.07 -39.65
CA VAL A 13 -7.52 -61.53 -38.32
C VAL A 13 -6.25 -61.08 -37.61
N LEU A 14 -6.02 -59.78 -37.61
CA LEU A 14 -5.03 -59.14 -36.77
C LEU A 14 -5.69 -58.78 -35.43
N ALA A 15 -5.40 -59.56 -34.38
CA ALA A 15 -5.72 -59.21 -33.03
C ALA A 15 -4.86 -57.99 -32.61
N ALA A 16 -5.45 -56.81 -32.61
CA ALA A 16 -4.82 -55.62 -32.04
C ALA A 16 -5.06 -55.60 -30.53
N CYS A 17 -4.02 -55.94 -29.79
CA CYS A 17 -3.92 -55.65 -28.36
C CYS A 17 -3.86 -54.11 -28.19
N SER A 18 -4.98 -53.48 -27.86
CA SER A 18 -4.99 -52.11 -27.42
C SER A 18 -4.41 -52.02 -26.03
N LYS A 19 -3.15 -51.57 -25.91
CA LYS A 19 -2.60 -51.04 -24.66
C LYS A 19 -3.38 -49.79 -24.33
N LYS A 20 -4.16 -49.84 -23.26
CA LYS A 20 -4.76 -48.69 -22.60
C LYS A 20 -3.62 -47.87 -22.02
N GLU A 21 -3.26 -46.77 -22.65
CA GLU A 21 -2.39 -45.76 -22.02
C GLU A 21 -3.17 -45.13 -20.86
N GLU A 22 -2.75 -45.42 -19.66
CA GLU A 22 -3.20 -44.69 -18.46
C GLU A 22 -2.61 -43.28 -18.54
N GLN A 23 -3.47 -42.32 -18.85
CA GLN A 23 -3.18 -40.90 -18.69
C GLN A 23 -2.92 -40.64 -17.19
N PRO A 24 -1.78 -40.04 -16.81
CA PRO A 24 -1.57 -39.64 -15.42
C PRO A 24 -2.63 -38.61 -15.05
N SER A 25 -3.52 -38.97 -14.14
CA SER A 25 -4.46 -38.05 -13.51
C SER A 25 -3.63 -37.04 -12.71
N ASN A 26 -3.47 -35.86 -13.26
CA ASN A 26 -2.87 -34.71 -12.58
C ASN A 26 -3.92 -34.19 -11.58
N THR A 27 -4.04 -34.88 -10.46
CA THR A 27 -4.77 -34.38 -9.29
C THR A 27 -3.90 -33.24 -8.74
N MET A 28 -4.14 -32.04 -9.22
CA MET A 28 -3.73 -30.83 -8.49
C MET A 28 -4.45 -30.93 -7.14
N ALA A 29 -3.71 -31.35 -6.11
CA ALA A 29 -4.17 -31.23 -4.75
C ALA A 29 -4.47 -29.73 -4.54
N GLU A 30 -5.75 -29.39 -4.37
CA GLU A 30 -6.17 -28.11 -3.84
C GLU A 30 -5.45 -27.94 -2.50
N GLN A 31 -4.39 -27.16 -2.52
CA GLN A 31 -3.71 -26.74 -1.31
C GLN A 31 -4.69 -25.84 -0.57
N GLN A 32 -5.46 -26.44 0.33
CA GLN A 32 -6.36 -25.70 1.23
C GLN A 32 -5.53 -24.64 1.93
N ALA A 33 -5.83 -23.38 1.61
CA ALA A 33 -5.22 -22.23 2.26
C ALA A 33 -5.44 -22.39 3.78
N GLN A 34 -4.37 -22.52 4.51
CA GLN A 34 -4.41 -22.62 5.96
C GLN A 34 -5.08 -21.34 6.50
N PRO A 35 -6.09 -21.44 7.38
CA PRO A 35 -6.73 -20.25 7.95
C PRO A 35 -5.67 -19.31 8.54
N ALA A 36 -5.78 -18.01 8.26
CA ALA A 36 -4.91 -17.02 8.86
C ALA A 36 -5.00 -17.12 10.40
N PRO A 37 -3.89 -16.94 11.13
CA PRO A 37 -3.92 -16.93 12.59
C PRO A 37 -4.95 -15.89 13.08
N ALA A 38 -5.75 -16.27 14.08
CA ALA A 38 -6.71 -15.34 14.67
C ALA A 38 -6.01 -14.12 15.29
N ALA A 39 -6.67 -12.95 15.19
CA ALA A 39 -6.15 -11.72 15.79
C ALA A 39 -5.88 -11.89 17.29
N THR A 40 -4.77 -11.33 17.75
CA THR A 40 -4.38 -11.39 19.16
C THR A 40 -5.18 -10.36 19.95
N PRO A 41 -6.01 -10.76 20.94
CA PRO A 41 -6.77 -9.83 21.73
C PRO A 41 -5.88 -8.82 22.46
N ILE A 42 -6.29 -7.55 22.45
CA ILE A 42 -5.69 -6.49 23.24
C ILE A 42 -6.65 -6.15 24.39
N ASP A 43 -6.14 -6.09 25.61
CA ASP A 43 -6.93 -5.64 26.76
C ASP A 43 -7.14 -4.13 26.70
N PRO A 44 -8.37 -3.64 26.44
CA PRO A 44 -8.64 -2.21 26.32
C PRO A 44 -8.44 -1.46 27.63
N ALA A 45 -8.39 -2.17 28.77
CA ALA A 45 -8.14 -1.56 30.07
C ALA A 45 -6.67 -1.19 30.31
N THR A 46 -5.74 -1.68 29.50
CA THR A 46 -4.30 -1.47 29.67
C THR A 46 -3.66 -0.65 28.55
N VAL A 47 -4.36 -0.43 27.45
CA VAL A 47 -3.79 0.27 26.29
C VAL A 47 -3.37 1.70 26.60
N ALA A 48 -2.35 2.12 25.87
CA ALA A 48 -1.74 3.44 25.98
C ALA A 48 -1.89 4.22 24.67
N THR A 49 -1.50 5.48 24.71
CA THR A 49 -1.42 6.37 23.56
C THR A 49 0.01 6.86 23.43
N VAL A 50 0.55 6.84 22.20
CA VAL A 50 1.79 7.50 21.86
C VAL A 50 1.47 8.68 20.95
N ASN A 51 1.92 9.88 21.32
CA ASN A 51 1.75 11.07 20.52
C ASN A 51 3.06 11.87 20.47
N GLY A 52 3.10 12.88 19.65
CA GLY A 52 4.25 13.78 19.57
C GLY A 52 4.16 14.74 18.40
N THR A 53 5.23 15.50 18.25
CA THR A 53 5.41 16.45 17.14
C THR A 53 6.71 16.13 16.41
N VAL A 54 6.66 16.09 15.09
CA VAL A 54 7.84 15.95 14.25
C VAL A 54 8.26 17.33 13.76
N LYS A 55 9.53 17.66 13.98
CA LYS A 55 10.13 18.97 13.64
C LYS A 55 11.09 18.86 12.46
N PHE A 56 11.28 19.97 11.81
CA PHE A 56 12.27 20.15 10.75
C PHE A 56 13.36 21.10 11.24
N ASP A 57 14.59 20.61 11.38
CA ASP A 57 15.74 21.40 11.80
C ASP A 57 16.46 21.98 10.58
N GLY A 58 16.48 23.30 10.48
CA GLY A 58 17.12 24.05 9.40
C GLY A 58 16.15 24.94 8.64
N THR A 59 16.60 25.44 7.50
CA THR A 59 15.77 26.30 6.65
C THR A 59 14.89 25.43 5.75
N ALA A 60 13.56 25.54 5.91
CA ALA A 60 12.63 24.82 5.06
C ALA A 60 12.76 25.28 3.60
N PRO A 61 12.86 24.37 2.63
CA PRO A 61 12.84 24.75 1.22
C PRO A 61 11.47 25.36 0.86
N LYS A 62 11.45 26.31 -0.04
CA LYS A 62 10.20 26.80 -0.59
C LYS A 62 9.61 25.72 -1.50
N PRO A 63 8.32 25.36 -1.32
CA PRO A 63 7.66 24.42 -2.23
C PRO A 63 7.76 24.90 -3.69
N ALA A 64 8.15 24.00 -4.57
CA ALA A 64 8.20 24.32 -6.00
C ALA A 64 6.76 24.40 -6.55
N LYS A 65 6.47 25.46 -7.31
CA LYS A 65 5.20 25.56 -8.04
C LYS A 65 5.15 24.51 -9.14
N ILE A 66 4.00 23.87 -9.28
CA ILE A 66 3.75 22.86 -10.30
C ILE A 66 3.11 23.53 -11.49
N ASP A 67 3.73 23.39 -12.67
CA ASP A 67 3.12 23.79 -13.93
C ASP A 67 2.19 22.70 -14.44
N MET A 68 0.89 22.96 -14.40
CA MET A 68 -0.16 22.04 -14.84
C MET A 68 -0.76 22.47 -16.19
N SER A 69 -0.15 23.41 -16.91
CA SER A 69 -0.69 23.99 -18.15
C SER A 69 -0.88 22.99 -19.29
N GLN A 70 -0.27 21.80 -19.19
CA GLN A 70 -0.38 20.71 -20.18
C GLN A 70 -1.78 20.07 -20.18
N ASP A 71 -2.56 20.19 -19.10
CA ASP A 71 -3.93 19.67 -19.03
C ASP A 71 -4.91 20.80 -18.63
N PRO A 72 -5.81 21.21 -19.55
CA PRO A 72 -6.82 22.22 -19.26
C PRO A 72 -7.82 21.83 -18.15
N GLY A 73 -7.92 20.52 -17.82
CA GLY A 73 -8.72 20.00 -16.71
C GLY A 73 -8.09 20.29 -15.36
N CYS A 74 -6.77 20.48 -15.32
CA CYS A 74 -6.01 20.79 -14.11
C CYS A 74 -5.95 22.29 -13.89
N LYS A 75 -6.89 22.82 -13.13
CA LYS A 75 -7.00 24.28 -12.87
C LYS A 75 -6.38 24.67 -11.53
N GLY A 76 -5.89 25.90 -11.46
CA GLY A 76 -5.32 26.48 -10.25
C GLY A 76 -3.80 26.41 -10.20
N THR A 77 -3.26 26.55 -9.00
CA THR A 77 -1.82 26.47 -8.75
C THR A 77 -1.56 25.44 -7.65
N ASN A 78 -0.77 24.45 -7.96
CA ASN A 78 -0.32 23.46 -6.99
C ASN A 78 1.16 23.68 -6.65
N GLU A 79 1.54 23.20 -5.48
CA GLU A 79 2.91 23.21 -5.00
C GLU A 79 3.32 21.77 -4.68
N ALA A 80 4.61 21.50 -4.82
CA ALA A 80 5.16 20.19 -4.49
C ALA A 80 5.04 19.92 -2.99
N GLU A 81 4.56 18.71 -2.64
CA GLU A 81 4.31 18.28 -1.25
C GLU A 81 5.47 17.49 -0.63
N ASN A 82 6.60 17.43 -1.32
CA ASN A 82 7.75 16.60 -0.94
C ASN A 82 8.47 17.02 0.36
N ILE A 83 8.34 18.28 0.80
CA ILE A 83 8.71 18.75 2.14
C ILE A 83 7.75 19.88 2.52
N ILE A 84 6.86 19.62 3.45
CA ILE A 84 5.90 20.60 3.96
C ILE A 84 6.26 20.93 5.40
N VAL A 85 6.71 22.17 5.63
CA VAL A 85 7.07 22.69 6.94
C VAL A 85 6.25 23.92 7.27
N SER A 86 5.61 23.91 8.44
CA SER A 86 4.84 25.03 8.96
C SER A 86 5.26 25.34 10.38
N GLY A 87 5.82 26.54 10.62
CA GLY A 87 6.28 26.94 11.95
C GLY A 87 7.43 26.09 12.53
N GLY A 88 8.17 25.37 11.67
CA GLY A 88 9.21 24.42 12.07
C GLY A 88 8.72 22.99 12.26
N ASP A 89 7.44 22.72 12.06
CA ASP A 89 6.83 21.39 12.20
C ASP A 89 6.70 20.73 10.82
N LEU A 90 7.02 19.42 10.74
CA LEU A 90 7.13 18.65 9.50
C LEU A 90 5.89 17.77 9.29
N ALA A 91 5.17 18.00 8.20
CA ALA A 91 4.05 17.18 7.76
C ALA A 91 4.49 15.95 6.95
N ASN A 92 3.55 15.04 6.70
CA ASN A 92 3.70 13.88 5.82
C ASN A 92 4.78 12.88 6.29
N VAL A 93 5.08 12.85 7.58
CA VAL A 93 5.92 11.81 8.18
C VAL A 93 5.03 10.63 8.55
N PHE A 94 5.33 9.45 8.02
CA PHE A 94 4.71 8.21 8.44
C PHE A 94 5.36 7.71 9.72
N VAL A 95 4.57 7.52 10.77
CA VAL A 95 5.02 7.08 12.09
C VAL A 95 4.36 5.74 12.39
N TYR A 96 5.14 4.71 12.71
CA TYR A 96 4.57 3.39 12.98
C TYR A 96 5.40 2.59 13.97
N VAL A 97 4.75 1.61 14.62
CA VAL A 97 5.42 0.63 15.47
C VAL A 97 6.11 -0.39 14.57
N LYS A 98 7.43 -0.25 14.43
CA LYS A 98 8.28 -1.09 13.60
C LYS A 98 8.61 -2.43 14.26
N ASP A 99 8.83 -2.43 15.57
CA ASP A 99 9.19 -3.62 16.35
C ASP A 99 8.63 -3.56 17.78
N GLY A 100 8.58 -4.72 18.46
CA GLY A 100 8.10 -4.85 19.84
C GLY A 100 6.70 -5.45 19.96
N LEU A 101 5.96 -5.64 18.86
CA LEU A 101 4.65 -6.28 18.88
C LEU A 101 4.74 -7.81 19.00
N GLY A 102 5.92 -8.41 18.85
CA GLY A 102 6.12 -9.84 18.89
C GLY A 102 5.33 -10.56 17.78
N ASN A 103 4.75 -11.70 18.13
CA ASN A 103 3.97 -12.52 17.19
C ASN A 103 2.48 -12.16 17.15
N ARG A 104 2.10 -10.94 17.58
CA ARG A 104 0.70 -10.52 17.53
C ARG A 104 0.24 -10.35 16.09
N THR A 105 -0.98 -10.82 15.85
CA THR A 105 -1.69 -10.65 14.58
C THR A 105 -2.86 -9.72 14.76
N PHE A 106 -3.17 -8.94 13.73
CA PHE A 106 -4.24 -7.95 13.74
C PHE A 106 -5.08 -8.11 12.49
N ASP A 107 -6.40 -8.05 12.64
CA ASP A 107 -7.30 -8.03 11.50
C ASP A 107 -7.24 -6.65 10.83
N ALA A 108 -7.19 -6.64 9.51
CA ALA A 108 -7.30 -5.40 8.77
C ALA A 108 -8.70 -4.78 9.00
N PRO A 109 -8.80 -3.44 9.12
CA PRO A 109 -10.08 -2.76 9.19
C PRO A 109 -10.97 -3.13 8.01
N LYS A 110 -12.28 -3.32 8.26
CA LYS A 110 -13.27 -3.59 7.21
C LYS A 110 -13.65 -2.34 6.42
N ASP A 111 -13.56 -1.20 7.08
CA ASP A 111 -13.85 0.08 6.44
C ASP A 111 -12.73 0.43 5.46
N PRO A 112 -13.08 0.80 4.22
CA PRO A 112 -12.09 1.21 3.24
C PRO A 112 -11.46 2.55 3.63
N ILE A 113 -10.18 2.70 3.32
CA ILE A 113 -9.51 4.00 3.36
C ILE A 113 -9.61 4.67 1.98
N VAL A 114 -9.86 5.98 1.98
CA VAL A 114 -10.08 6.70 0.72
C VAL A 114 -8.78 7.33 0.23
N LEU A 115 -8.49 7.13 -1.05
CA LEU A 115 -7.51 7.85 -1.84
C LEU A 115 -8.27 8.62 -2.93
N ASP A 116 -8.18 9.95 -2.90
CA ASP A 116 -8.87 10.82 -3.85
C ASP A 116 -7.90 11.50 -4.80
N GLN A 117 -8.29 11.61 -6.06
CA GLN A 117 -7.61 12.38 -7.10
C GLN A 117 -8.40 13.66 -7.31
N LYS A 118 -7.89 14.76 -6.77
CA LYS A 118 -8.59 16.05 -6.76
C LYS A 118 -7.62 17.22 -6.89
N GLY A 119 -7.97 18.17 -7.75
CA GLY A 119 -7.09 19.31 -8.06
C GLY A 119 -5.80 18.87 -8.74
N CYS A 120 -5.83 17.73 -9.47
CA CYS A 120 -4.66 17.10 -10.08
C CYS A 120 -3.54 16.79 -9.09
N GLN A 121 -3.94 16.31 -7.92
CA GLN A 121 -3.09 15.75 -6.85
C GLN A 121 -3.75 14.53 -6.26
N TYR A 122 -2.95 13.67 -5.60
CA TYR A 122 -3.47 12.60 -4.76
C TYR A 122 -3.66 13.09 -3.33
N HIS A 123 -4.78 12.75 -2.72
CA HIS A 123 -5.10 13.07 -1.34
C HIS A 123 -5.46 11.80 -0.55
N PRO A 124 -4.73 11.51 0.55
CA PRO A 124 -3.58 12.26 1.08
C PRO A 124 -2.29 12.01 0.28
N HIS A 125 -1.26 12.87 0.45
CA HIS A 125 0.07 12.68 -0.14
C HIS A 125 0.81 11.47 0.45
N VAL A 126 0.62 11.18 1.72
CA VAL A 126 1.13 9.98 2.42
C VAL A 126 -0.04 9.25 3.04
N LEU A 127 -0.23 7.99 2.64
CA LEU A 127 -1.31 7.13 3.11
C LEU A 127 -0.73 5.97 3.93
N GLY A 128 -1.26 5.73 5.13
CA GLY A 128 -1.03 4.50 5.88
C GLY A 128 -2.21 3.55 5.68
N VAL A 129 -1.95 2.26 5.54
CA VAL A 129 -2.97 1.22 5.35
C VAL A 129 -2.49 -0.11 5.93
N MET A 130 -3.38 -0.93 6.47
CA MET A 130 -3.02 -2.28 6.85
C MET A 130 -3.00 -3.23 5.64
N ALA A 131 -2.10 -4.21 5.67
CA ALA A 131 -2.07 -5.26 4.66
C ALA A 131 -3.45 -5.94 4.56
N GLY A 132 -4.00 -6.01 3.34
CA GLY A 132 -5.34 -6.54 3.07
C GLY A 132 -6.49 -5.56 3.25
N GLN A 133 -6.29 -4.38 3.85
CA GLN A 133 -7.32 -3.35 3.95
C GLN A 133 -7.67 -2.79 2.57
N THR A 134 -8.95 -2.55 2.33
CA THR A 134 -9.42 -1.96 1.07
C THR A 134 -9.03 -0.48 0.99
N VAL A 135 -8.41 -0.10 -0.13
CA VAL A 135 -8.22 1.29 -0.55
C VAL A 135 -9.27 1.60 -1.62
N GLN A 136 -10.15 2.54 -1.33
CA GLN A 136 -11.15 3.06 -2.26
C GLN A 136 -10.59 4.29 -2.97
N ILE A 137 -10.34 4.18 -4.27
CA ILE A 137 -9.70 5.19 -5.09
C ILE A 137 -10.78 5.92 -5.88
N LYS A 138 -10.84 7.25 -5.73
CA LYS A 138 -11.80 8.12 -6.41
C LYS A 138 -11.09 9.08 -7.36
N ASN A 139 -11.83 9.57 -8.35
CA ASN A 139 -11.42 10.67 -9.20
C ASN A 139 -12.50 11.77 -9.16
N ASP A 140 -12.26 12.82 -8.39
CA ASP A 140 -13.13 13.98 -8.24
C ASP A 140 -12.76 15.14 -9.20
N ASP A 141 -11.80 14.89 -10.11
CA ASP A 141 -11.38 15.86 -11.13
C ASP A 141 -12.16 15.72 -12.46
N PRO A 142 -12.27 16.79 -13.26
CA PRO A 142 -12.90 16.75 -14.57
C PRO A 142 -11.99 16.19 -15.68
N THR A 143 -10.85 15.60 -15.34
CA THR A 143 -9.87 14.99 -16.26
C THR A 143 -9.56 13.55 -15.87
N THR A 144 -8.98 12.80 -16.78
CA THR A 144 -8.57 11.40 -16.55
C THR A 144 -7.25 11.37 -15.83
N HIS A 145 -7.17 10.53 -14.80
CA HIS A 145 -5.93 10.21 -14.10
C HIS A 145 -5.57 8.73 -14.21
N ASN A 146 -4.34 8.39 -13.87
CA ASN A 146 -3.92 7.02 -13.59
C ASN A 146 -3.61 6.88 -12.11
N ILE A 147 -3.85 5.69 -11.59
CA ILE A 147 -3.28 5.24 -10.32
C ILE A 147 -2.31 4.11 -10.61
N HIS A 148 -1.02 4.36 -10.40
CA HIS A 148 0.06 3.46 -10.75
C HIS A 148 1.05 3.31 -9.60
N PRO A 149 0.77 2.39 -8.64
CA PRO A 149 1.77 1.96 -7.67
C PRO A 149 2.93 1.24 -8.34
N THR A 150 4.16 1.57 -7.93
CA THR A 150 5.40 0.92 -8.40
C THR A 150 6.12 0.25 -7.22
N PRO A 151 5.53 -0.84 -6.69
CA PRO A 151 6.02 -1.51 -5.49
C PRO A 151 7.30 -2.31 -5.73
N LYS A 152 8.00 -2.63 -4.61
CA LYS A 152 9.09 -3.61 -4.58
C LYS A 152 8.59 -4.99 -4.14
N ASP A 153 7.68 -5.02 -3.17
CA ASP A 153 7.25 -6.25 -2.50
C ASP A 153 5.78 -6.63 -2.79
N ASN A 154 4.97 -5.69 -3.26
CA ASN A 154 3.60 -5.93 -3.69
C ASN A 154 3.52 -6.12 -5.21
N ARG A 155 2.33 -6.46 -5.71
CA ARG A 155 2.08 -6.56 -7.14
C ARG A 155 1.89 -5.17 -7.74
N GLU A 156 2.63 -4.86 -8.80
CA GLU A 156 2.43 -3.67 -9.62
C GLU A 156 1.12 -3.75 -10.42
N TRP A 157 0.44 -2.63 -10.53
CA TRP A 157 -0.73 -2.44 -11.38
C TRP A 157 -0.85 -1.00 -11.82
N ASN A 158 -1.56 -0.75 -12.92
CA ASN A 158 -1.78 0.59 -13.46
C ASN A 158 -3.19 0.66 -14.02
N GLU A 159 -4.00 1.55 -13.48
CA GLU A 159 -5.39 1.73 -13.92
C GLU A 159 -5.69 3.18 -14.23
N SER A 160 -6.39 3.37 -15.35
CA SER A 160 -6.89 4.66 -15.77
C SER A 160 -8.28 4.89 -15.15
N GLN A 161 -8.51 6.08 -14.63
CA GLN A 161 -9.77 6.46 -14.01
C GLN A 161 -10.30 7.75 -14.65
N PRO A 162 -11.23 7.66 -15.62
CA PRO A 162 -11.87 8.82 -16.23
C PRO A 162 -12.70 9.63 -15.23
N PRO A 163 -13.06 10.88 -15.56
CA PRO A 163 -13.98 11.69 -14.76
C PRO A 163 -15.28 10.96 -14.47
N SER A 164 -15.80 11.12 -13.27
CA SER A 164 -17.09 10.54 -12.84
C SER A 164 -17.19 9.02 -12.94
N SER A 165 -16.07 8.30 -13.09
CA SER A 165 -16.08 6.84 -13.05
C SER A 165 -16.30 6.33 -11.62
N PRO A 166 -16.82 5.11 -11.46
CA PRO A 166 -16.93 4.48 -10.15
C PRO A 166 -15.58 4.41 -9.44
N ALA A 167 -15.61 4.40 -8.10
CA ALA A 167 -14.41 4.17 -7.31
C ALA A 167 -13.77 2.81 -7.65
N ILE A 168 -12.44 2.77 -7.69
CA ILE A 168 -11.67 1.55 -7.86
C ILE A 168 -11.32 1.03 -6.46
N GLU A 169 -11.51 -0.26 -6.20
CA GLU A 169 -11.12 -0.89 -4.95
C GLU A 169 -9.91 -1.78 -5.16
N LYS A 170 -8.89 -1.56 -4.35
CA LYS A 170 -7.63 -2.32 -4.34
C LYS A 170 -7.18 -2.58 -2.92
N ASN A 171 -6.27 -3.53 -2.75
CA ASN A 171 -5.54 -3.73 -1.51
C ASN A 171 -4.07 -4.08 -1.80
N PHE A 172 -3.24 -3.95 -0.77
CA PHE A 172 -1.84 -4.36 -0.77
C PHE A 172 -1.70 -5.53 0.21
N ALA A 173 -1.11 -6.63 -0.25
CA ALA A 173 -1.06 -7.87 0.53
C ALA A 173 0.16 -7.96 1.47
N ARG A 174 1.20 -7.17 1.22
CA ARG A 174 2.49 -7.26 1.92
C ARG A 174 2.90 -5.92 2.50
N GLU A 175 3.59 -5.96 3.65
CA GLU A 175 4.24 -4.77 4.20
C GLU A 175 5.18 -4.14 3.20
N GLU A 176 5.07 -2.85 3.05
CA GLU A 176 5.97 -2.04 2.23
C GLU A 176 5.86 -0.58 2.66
N ILE A 177 6.99 0.03 2.99
CA ILE A 177 7.05 1.41 3.45
C ILE A 177 7.48 2.32 2.30
N MET A 178 6.84 3.49 2.19
CA MET A 178 7.05 4.48 1.14
C MET A 178 6.93 3.91 -0.27
N LEU A 179 5.93 3.04 -0.49
CA LEU A 179 5.56 2.52 -1.80
C LEU A 179 5.15 3.68 -2.71
N PRO A 180 5.88 3.96 -3.80
CA PRO A 180 5.58 5.10 -4.65
C PRO A 180 4.33 4.85 -5.52
N VAL A 181 3.51 5.88 -5.64
CA VAL A 181 2.36 5.91 -6.56
C VAL A 181 2.48 7.13 -7.45
N LYS A 182 2.22 6.97 -8.73
CA LYS A 182 2.31 8.03 -9.74
C LYS A 182 1.12 8.03 -10.69
N CYS A 183 0.88 9.16 -11.34
CA CYS A 183 0.03 9.26 -12.52
C CYS A 183 0.91 9.25 -13.79
N ASN A 184 0.57 8.45 -14.79
CA ASN A 184 1.33 8.42 -16.04
C ASN A 184 1.02 9.59 -16.95
N GLN A 185 -0.14 10.23 -16.77
CA GLN A 185 -0.57 11.40 -17.55
C GLN A 185 -0.05 12.71 -16.96
N HIS A 186 0.04 12.77 -15.61
CA HIS A 186 0.44 13.97 -14.88
C HIS A 186 1.67 13.69 -14.04
N PRO A 187 2.88 13.91 -14.57
CA PRO A 187 4.14 13.51 -13.93
C PRO A 187 4.40 14.18 -12.58
N TRP A 188 3.68 15.26 -12.27
CA TRP A 188 3.73 15.93 -10.97
C TRP A 188 2.88 15.24 -9.90
N MET A 189 1.86 14.43 -10.28
CA MET A 189 1.03 13.70 -9.33
C MET A 189 1.78 12.49 -8.78
N LYS A 190 2.17 12.61 -7.53
CA LYS A 190 2.89 11.56 -6.78
C LYS A 190 2.38 11.50 -5.35
N MET A 191 2.38 10.31 -4.78
CA MET A 191 2.09 10.05 -3.37
C MET A 191 2.81 8.78 -2.91
N TYR A 192 2.71 8.47 -1.62
CA TYR A 192 3.29 7.27 -1.03
C TYR A 192 2.28 6.51 -0.20
N VAL A 193 2.25 5.18 -0.40
CA VAL A 193 1.46 4.26 0.42
C VAL A 193 2.40 3.54 1.38
N ASN A 194 1.99 3.46 2.65
CA ASN A 194 2.70 2.72 3.67
C ASN A 194 1.83 1.56 4.12
N VAL A 195 2.22 0.35 3.79
CA VAL A 195 1.50 -0.88 4.12
C VAL A 195 2.13 -1.51 5.35
N VAL A 196 1.36 -1.66 6.40
CA VAL A 196 1.81 -2.24 7.68
C VAL A 196 0.93 -3.42 8.10
N LYS A 197 1.41 -4.25 9.04
CA LYS A 197 0.64 -5.40 9.58
C LYS A 197 -0.12 -5.09 10.85
N SER A 198 0.07 -3.91 11.42
CA SER A 198 -0.57 -3.53 12.68
C SER A 198 -1.31 -2.20 12.54
N PRO A 199 -2.32 -1.93 13.39
CA PRO A 199 -3.05 -0.66 13.38
C PRO A 199 -2.29 0.49 14.05
N PHE A 200 -1.06 0.25 14.53
CA PHE A 200 -0.30 1.22 15.30
C PHE A 200 0.57 2.10 14.41
N TYR A 201 -0.07 2.98 13.69
CA TYR A 201 0.57 3.98 12.83
C TYR A 201 -0.21 5.28 12.78
N ALA A 202 0.44 6.33 12.34
CA ALA A 202 -0.15 7.63 12.05
C ALA A 202 0.65 8.33 10.95
N VAL A 203 0.09 9.40 10.38
CA VAL A 203 0.80 10.34 9.50
C VAL A 203 0.76 11.71 10.17
N THR A 204 1.88 12.44 10.20
CA THR A 204 1.87 13.78 10.77
C THR A 204 1.02 14.73 9.94
N ASP A 205 0.21 15.52 10.63
CA ASP A 205 -0.60 16.57 10.03
C ASP A 205 0.25 17.81 9.65
N LYS A 206 -0.39 18.86 9.15
CA LYS A 206 0.29 20.12 8.77
C LYS A 206 0.96 20.86 9.92
N THR A 207 0.70 20.46 11.17
CA THR A 207 1.32 20.96 12.39
C THR A 207 2.33 19.99 12.98
N GLY A 208 2.79 18.99 12.19
CA GLY A 208 3.75 17.97 12.59
C GLY A 208 3.24 17.00 13.64
N LYS A 209 1.97 17.04 14.04
CA LYS A 209 1.43 16.23 15.11
C LYS A 209 0.98 14.87 14.62
N TYR A 210 1.16 13.86 15.47
CA TYR A 210 0.68 12.51 15.26
C TYR A 210 0.16 11.89 16.56
N GLU A 211 -0.67 10.86 16.44
CA GLU A 211 -1.20 10.11 17.59
C GLU A 211 -1.44 8.64 17.18
N ILE A 212 -0.86 7.72 17.97
CA ILE A 212 -1.05 6.27 17.86
C ILE A 212 -1.79 5.82 19.13
N LYS A 213 -3.02 5.33 18.96
CA LYS A 213 -3.89 4.90 20.07
C LYS A 213 -3.94 3.39 20.19
N GLY A 214 -4.29 2.94 21.39
CA GLY A 214 -4.60 1.53 21.64
C GLY A 214 -3.37 0.62 21.71
N LEU A 215 -2.15 1.19 21.85
CA LEU A 215 -0.93 0.42 21.95
C LEU A 215 -0.85 -0.32 23.29
N PRO A 216 -0.65 -1.65 23.32
CA PRO A 216 -0.42 -2.38 24.56
C PRO A 216 0.82 -1.86 25.30
N PRO A 217 0.92 -2.02 26.63
CA PRO A 217 2.17 -1.72 27.33
C PRO A 217 3.30 -2.63 26.85
N GLY A 218 4.53 -2.07 26.72
CA GLY A 218 5.69 -2.82 26.23
C GLY A 218 6.84 -1.92 25.79
N ASP A 219 7.87 -2.57 25.28
CA ASP A 219 9.04 -1.92 24.68
C ASP A 219 8.94 -2.00 23.15
N TYR A 220 9.06 -0.86 22.50
CA TYR A 220 8.84 -0.71 21.08
C TYR A 220 9.97 0.01 20.38
N THR A 221 10.14 -0.27 19.09
CA THR A 221 10.83 0.62 18.18
C THR A 221 9.77 1.35 17.35
N ILE A 222 9.71 2.67 17.46
CA ILE A 222 8.84 3.52 16.63
C ILE A 222 9.71 4.11 15.53
N ALA A 223 9.31 3.89 14.28
CA ALA A 223 9.95 4.45 13.11
C ALA A 223 9.20 5.69 12.62
N PHE A 224 9.96 6.67 12.20
CA PHE A 224 9.53 7.91 11.57
C PHE A 224 10.11 7.95 10.17
N VAL A 225 9.26 7.96 9.15
CA VAL A 225 9.72 7.86 7.75
C VAL A 225 9.19 9.02 6.92
N HIS A 226 10.09 9.69 6.23
CA HIS A 226 9.75 10.79 5.33
C HIS A 226 10.36 10.55 3.94
N GLU A 227 9.60 10.82 2.86
CA GLU A 227 9.99 10.50 1.49
C GLU A 227 11.34 11.07 1.03
N LYS A 228 11.77 12.21 1.60
CA LYS A 228 13.03 12.90 1.25
C LYS A 228 14.09 12.82 2.32
N LEU A 229 13.69 12.62 3.58
CA LEU A 229 14.61 12.72 4.71
C LEU A 229 14.97 11.35 5.30
N GLY A 230 14.39 10.29 4.73
CA GLY A 230 14.67 8.92 5.15
C GLY A 230 13.94 8.49 6.41
N GLU A 231 14.48 7.49 7.08
CA GLU A 231 13.92 6.86 8.26
C GLU A 231 14.79 7.12 9.49
N GLN A 232 14.12 7.33 10.63
CA GLN A 232 14.74 7.44 11.95
C GLN A 232 13.93 6.64 12.96
N ASP A 233 14.63 5.89 13.83
CA ASP A 233 14.01 5.00 14.81
C ASP A 233 14.22 5.54 16.24
N GLN A 234 13.20 5.37 17.09
CA GLN A 234 13.30 5.60 18.53
C GLN A 234 12.84 4.38 19.32
N LYS A 235 13.59 4.00 20.35
CA LYS A 235 13.18 2.99 21.34
C LYS A 235 12.33 3.65 22.42
N VAL A 236 11.15 3.11 22.67
CA VAL A 236 10.15 3.67 23.55
C VAL A 236 9.57 2.58 24.44
N THR A 237 9.65 2.78 25.75
CA THR A 237 8.89 1.97 26.73
C THR A 237 7.57 2.67 27.02
N VAL A 238 6.46 1.93 26.93
CA VAL A 238 5.11 2.42 27.16
C VAL A 238 4.48 1.65 28.30
N ALA A 239 4.05 2.35 29.35
CA ALA A 239 3.35 1.76 30.48
C ALA A 239 1.84 1.65 30.22
N ALA A 240 1.15 0.82 31.00
CA ALA A 240 -0.31 0.70 30.93
C ALA A 240 -1.00 2.05 31.18
N LYS A 241 -1.96 2.41 30.31
CA LYS A 241 -2.76 3.66 30.36
C LYS A 241 -1.92 4.95 30.22
N GLU A 242 -0.67 4.84 29.82
CA GLU A 242 0.21 5.99 29.63
C GLU A 242 -0.19 6.77 28.37
N THR A 243 -0.06 8.10 28.43
CA THR A 243 0.07 8.93 27.25
C THR A 243 1.54 9.31 27.14
N LYS A 244 2.25 8.65 26.23
CA LYS A 244 3.68 8.84 26.02
C LYS A 244 3.92 9.85 24.91
N THR A 245 4.62 10.93 25.22
CA THR A 245 5.06 11.89 24.20
C THR A 245 6.42 11.48 23.65
N VAL A 246 6.51 11.37 22.31
CA VAL A 246 7.72 11.01 21.57
C VAL A 246 7.87 11.99 20.41
N ASP A 247 8.70 13.01 20.61
CA ASP A 247 9.00 13.99 19.56
C ASP A 247 10.17 13.52 18.71
N GLN A 248 10.20 13.92 17.44
CA GLN A 248 11.27 13.62 16.50
C GLN A 248 11.68 14.86 15.73
N SER A 249 12.96 14.93 15.33
CA SER A 249 13.46 15.96 14.42
C SER A 249 14.12 15.35 13.20
N PHE A 250 13.84 15.94 12.03
CA PHE A 250 14.57 15.68 10.81
C PHE A 250 15.41 16.90 10.43
N LYS A 251 16.65 16.66 10.02
CA LYS A 251 17.51 17.73 9.51
C LYS A 251 17.35 17.89 8.02
N ALA A 252 17.44 19.11 7.53
CA ALA A 252 17.63 19.33 6.11
C ALA A 252 18.80 18.46 5.64
N GLY A 253 18.60 17.65 4.61
CA GLY A 253 19.69 16.88 4.01
C GLY A 253 20.79 17.86 3.59
N GLY A 254 22.02 17.66 4.07
CA GLY A 254 23.16 18.36 3.50
C GLY A 254 23.28 17.93 2.04
N GLU A 255 23.35 18.89 1.13
CA GLU A 255 23.76 18.71 -0.27
C GLU A 255 25.16 18.12 -0.33
#